data_34efdb4d9ab660923f830b84293941a6
#
_entry.id   34efdb4d9ab660923f830b84293941a6
#
_cell.length_a   1.000
_cell.length_b   1.000
_cell.length_c   1.000
_cell.angle_alpha   90.00
_cell.angle_beta   90.00
_cell.angle_gamma   90.00
#
_symmetry.space_group_name_H-M   'P 1'
#
loop_
_entity.id
_entity.type
_entity.pdbx_description
1 polymer ?
#
loop_
_entity_poly.entity_id
_entity_poly.type
_entity_poly.pdbx_seq_one_letter_code
_entity_poly.pdbx_strand_id
1 'polypeptide(L)'
;MKRETVKMMASWALALALSMSTARNAQAQDAKNPYPSMAPIEKYLMDRDAEIALARSAAPSSISREATVVILGKNGYETAVEGKNGFICMVERGWMNSFNSSEFWSPKTRGAECFNPAAARTVVPYTYFRTKLVLAGKSKAEMKESIKTAMEKKIARSRGRGDVLHVERCVS
;
A
#
# COMPACT_ATOMS: atom_id res chain seq x y z
N MET A 1 23.34 -57.38 -19.59
CA MET A 1 22.63 -56.16 -20.12
C MET A 1 21.27 -55.87 -19.50
N LYS A 2 20.73 -56.62 -18.51
CA LYS A 2 19.41 -56.36 -17.89
C LYS A 2 19.44 -55.57 -16.56
N ARG A 3 20.60 -55.38 -15.94
CA ARG A 3 20.72 -54.69 -14.62
C ARG A 3 20.90 -53.16 -14.70
N GLU A 4 21.41 -52.63 -15.79
CA GLU A 4 21.68 -51.21 -15.95
C GLU A 4 20.41 -50.41 -16.32
N THR A 5 19.49 -51.02 -17.08
CA THR A 5 18.23 -50.35 -17.47
C THR A 5 17.26 -50.12 -16.31
N VAL A 6 17.29 -51.00 -15.28
CA VAL A 6 16.44 -50.86 -14.09
C VAL A 6 16.91 -49.68 -13.20
N LYS A 7 18.22 -49.44 -13.11
CA LYS A 7 18.77 -48.31 -12.33
C LYS A 7 18.48 -46.94 -12.94
N MET A 8 18.47 -46.86 -14.28
CA MET A 8 18.13 -45.60 -14.97
C MET A 8 16.66 -45.22 -14.80
N MET A 9 15.75 -46.18 -14.84
CA MET A 9 14.31 -45.93 -14.67
C MET A 9 13.97 -45.48 -13.25
N ALA A 10 14.66 -45.96 -12.23
CA ALA A 10 14.44 -45.57 -10.83
C ALA A 10 14.88 -44.10 -10.57
N SER A 11 15.95 -43.63 -11.23
CA SER A 11 16.43 -42.26 -11.07
C SER A 11 15.49 -41.20 -11.70
N TRP A 12 14.83 -41.54 -12.80
CA TRP A 12 13.89 -40.60 -13.45
C TRP A 12 12.55 -40.50 -12.71
N ALA A 13 12.12 -41.57 -12.04
CA ALA A 13 10.92 -41.52 -11.23
C ALA A 13 11.07 -40.65 -9.96
N LEU A 14 12.28 -40.62 -9.38
CA LEU A 14 12.55 -39.77 -8.21
C LEU A 14 12.61 -38.25 -8.58
N ALA A 15 13.14 -37.89 -9.74
CA ALA A 15 13.22 -36.53 -10.21
C ALA A 15 11.84 -35.89 -10.52
N LEU A 16 10.92 -36.71 -11.05
CA LEU A 16 9.53 -36.25 -11.30
C LEU A 16 8.72 -36.08 -10.01
N ALA A 17 8.98 -36.83 -8.96
CA ALA A 17 8.28 -36.69 -7.69
C ALA A 17 8.67 -35.39 -6.92
N LEU A 18 9.93 -34.94 -7.04
CA LEU A 18 10.38 -33.68 -6.42
C LEU A 18 9.82 -32.44 -7.10
N SER A 19 9.60 -32.45 -8.42
CA SER A 19 9.08 -31.31 -9.15
C SER A 19 7.58 -31.04 -8.89
N MET A 20 6.81 -32.06 -8.50
CA MET A 20 5.38 -31.87 -8.17
C MET A 20 5.15 -31.32 -6.76
N SER A 21 6.13 -31.40 -5.86
CA SER A 21 5.98 -30.93 -4.48
C SER A 21 6.08 -29.40 -4.36
N THR A 22 6.81 -28.75 -5.24
CA THR A 22 6.99 -27.28 -5.22
C THR A 22 5.77 -26.52 -5.75
N ALA A 23 5.04 -27.09 -6.70
CA ALA A 23 3.84 -26.46 -7.26
C ALA A 23 2.67 -26.44 -6.26
N ARG A 24 2.55 -27.46 -5.39
CA ARG A 24 1.50 -27.52 -4.36
C ARG A 24 1.67 -26.47 -3.25
N ASN A 25 2.90 -26.10 -2.92
CA ASN A 25 3.16 -25.11 -1.88
C ASN A 25 2.86 -23.68 -2.34
N ALA A 26 3.01 -23.36 -3.62
CA ALA A 26 2.64 -22.06 -4.17
C ALA A 26 1.11 -21.84 -4.15
N GLN A 27 0.35 -22.85 -4.53
CA GLN A 27 -1.12 -22.80 -4.52
C GLN A 27 -1.71 -22.74 -3.11
N ALA A 28 -1.06 -23.34 -2.10
CA ALA A 28 -1.54 -23.31 -0.72
C ALA A 28 -1.33 -21.95 -0.04
N GLN A 29 -0.40 -21.13 -0.51
CA GLN A 29 -0.20 -19.76 -0.02
C GLN A 29 -1.22 -18.78 -0.62
N ASP A 30 -1.62 -18.96 -1.86
CA ASP A 30 -2.65 -18.14 -2.51
C ASP A 30 -4.05 -18.39 -1.93
N ALA A 31 -4.34 -19.58 -1.47
CA ALA A 31 -5.62 -19.90 -0.81
C ALA A 31 -5.84 -19.19 0.53
N LYS A 32 -4.78 -18.60 1.13
CA LYS A 32 -4.86 -17.84 2.39
C LYS A 32 -5.00 -16.32 2.21
N ASN A 33 -4.84 -15.80 1.00
CA ASN A 33 -4.98 -14.36 0.74
C ASN A 33 -6.34 -14.08 0.10
N PRO A 34 -7.32 -13.54 0.85
CA PRO A 34 -8.65 -13.25 0.33
C PRO A 34 -8.65 -12.13 -0.72
N TYR A 35 -7.56 -11.35 -0.79
CA TYR A 35 -7.41 -10.22 -1.71
C TYR A 35 -6.05 -10.31 -2.43
N PRO A 36 -5.90 -11.22 -3.43
CA PRO A 36 -4.61 -11.44 -4.09
C PRO A 36 -4.20 -10.29 -5.02
N SER A 37 -5.17 -9.52 -5.53
CA SER A 37 -4.97 -8.39 -6.44
C SER A 37 -5.96 -7.27 -6.16
N MET A 38 -5.71 -6.11 -6.76
CA MET A 38 -6.63 -4.97 -6.70
C MET A 38 -7.95 -5.30 -7.40
N ALA A 39 -9.06 -5.05 -6.73
CA ALA A 39 -10.39 -5.04 -7.34
C ALA A 39 -10.57 -3.77 -8.22
N PRO A 40 -11.62 -3.70 -9.07
CA PRO A 40 -11.98 -2.45 -9.74
C PRO A 40 -12.13 -1.30 -8.76
N ILE A 41 -11.70 -0.09 -9.16
CA ILE A 41 -11.63 1.09 -8.27
C ILE A 41 -12.97 1.41 -7.62
N GLU A 42 -14.07 1.14 -8.30
CA GLU A 42 -15.44 1.36 -7.81
C GLU A 42 -15.73 0.64 -6.48
N LYS A 43 -15.05 -0.49 -6.23
CA LYS A 43 -15.17 -1.24 -4.96
C LYS A 43 -14.54 -0.53 -3.77
N TYR A 44 -13.66 0.42 -4.01
CA TYR A 44 -12.98 1.21 -2.98
C TYR A 44 -13.62 2.56 -2.75
N LEU A 45 -14.45 3.04 -3.67
CA LEU A 45 -15.16 4.31 -3.52
C LEU A 45 -16.21 4.20 -2.41
N MET A 46 -16.53 5.33 -1.82
CA MET A 46 -17.60 5.51 -0.85
C MET A 46 -18.56 6.57 -1.38
N ASP A 47 -19.76 6.61 -0.81
CA ASP A 47 -20.60 7.79 -0.92
C ASP A 47 -19.83 9.00 -0.38
N ARG A 48 -19.96 10.15 -1.05
CA ARG A 48 -19.20 11.36 -0.74
C ARG A 48 -19.40 11.83 0.70
N ASP A 49 -20.66 11.92 1.12
CA ASP A 49 -20.99 12.46 2.44
C ASP A 49 -20.62 11.47 3.55
N ALA A 50 -20.78 10.18 3.28
CA ALA A 50 -20.35 9.11 4.18
C ALA A 50 -18.81 9.10 4.34
N GLU A 51 -18.04 9.31 3.28
CA GLU A 51 -16.58 9.39 3.36
C GLU A 51 -16.11 10.63 4.13
N ILE A 52 -16.74 11.79 3.89
CA ILE A 52 -16.47 13.03 4.63
C ILE A 52 -16.75 12.83 6.13
N ALA A 53 -17.90 12.23 6.48
CA ALA A 53 -18.26 11.97 7.86
C ALA A 53 -17.26 11.03 8.55
N LEU A 54 -16.89 9.94 7.85
CA LEU A 54 -15.89 8.99 8.37
C LEU A 54 -14.52 9.64 8.53
N ALA A 55 -14.02 10.41 7.55
CA ALA A 55 -12.75 11.11 7.66
C ALA A 55 -12.72 12.05 8.87
N ARG A 56 -13.81 12.81 9.10
CA ARG A 56 -13.92 13.73 10.23
C ARG A 56 -14.00 13.04 11.58
N SER A 57 -14.45 11.79 11.63
CA SER A 57 -14.51 11.02 12.88
C SER A 57 -13.15 10.68 13.50
N ALA A 58 -12.07 10.83 12.72
CA ALA A 58 -10.70 10.58 13.16
C ALA A 58 -10.13 11.63 14.14
N ALA A 59 -10.83 12.74 14.35
CA ALA A 59 -10.39 13.77 15.29
C ALA A 59 -11.59 14.41 16.02
N PRO A 60 -11.36 15.01 17.21
CA PRO A 60 -12.39 15.77 17.88
C PRO A 60 -12.99 16.86 16.98
N SER A 61 -14.27 17.18 17.18
CA SER A 61 -14.98 18.16 16.34
C SER A 61 -14.38 19.55 16.36
N SER A 62 -13.65 19.93 17.40
CA SER A 62 -12.89 21.17 17.50
C SER A 62 -11.74 21.27 16.47
N ILE A 63 -11.25 20.12 16.00
CA ILE A 63 -10.22 20.02 14.98
C ILE A 63 -10.86 19.70 13.62
N SER A 64 -11.68 18.67 13.54
CA SER A 64 -12.15 18.11 12.28
C SER A 64 -13.13 19.02 11.52
N ARG A 65 -13.82 19.95 12.21
CA ARG A 65 -14.69 20.93 11.54
C ARG A 65 -13.94 21.91 10.66
N GLU A 66 -12.74 22.33 11.07
CA GLU A 66 -11.88 23.28 10.36
C GLU A 66 -10.78 22.60 9.53
N ALA A 67 -10.76 21.26 9.50
CA ALA A 67 -9.78 20.50 8.72
C ALA A 67 -10.18 20.43 7.25
N THR A 68 -9.19 20.42 6.36
CA THR A 68 -9.38 20.00 4.97
C THR A 68 -9.77 18.52 4.94
N VAL A 69 -10.81 18.19 4.19
CA VAL A 69 -11.22 16.79 4.00
C VAL A 69 -10.95 16.40 2.57
N VAL A 70 -10.21 15.30 2.38
CA VAL A 70 -9.97 14.70 1.08
C VAL A 70 -10.64 13.34 0.98
N ILE A 71 -11.22 13.04 -0.16
CA ILE A 71 -11.92 11.78 -0.45
C ILE A 71 -11.29 11.08 -1.64
N LEU A 72 -11.48 9.78 -1.75
CA LEU A 72 -11.00 8.99 -2.88
C LEU A 72 -11.99 9.08 -4.06
N GLY A 73 -11.54 9.72 -5.15
CA GLY A 73 -12.19 9.69 -6.45
C GLY A 73 -11.59 8.61 -7.37
N LYS A 74 -12.13 8.50 -8.59
CA LYS A 74 -11.63 7.55 -9.61
C LYS A 74 -10.18 7.81 -10.03
N ASN A 75 -9.72 9.05 -9.95
CA ASN A 75 -8.39 9.47 -10.37
C ASN A 75 -7.42 9.67 -9.19
N GLY A 76 -7.82 9.35 -7.98
CA GLY A 76 -7.05 9.54 -6.76
C GLY A 76 -7.78 10.39 -5.74
N TYR A 77 -7.06 10.79 -4.69
CA TYR A 77 -7.63 11.66 -3.67
C TYR A 77 -7.84 13.08 -4.20
N GLU A 78 -8.99 13.66 -3.87
CA GLU A 78 -9.40 15.02 -4.20
C GLU A 78 -9.94 15.76 -2.98
N THR A 79 -9.82 17.08 -2.95
CA THR A 79 -10.37 17.89 -1.87
C THR A 79 -11.89 17.96 -1.97
N ALA A 80 -12.56 17.47 -0.92
CA ALA A 80 -14.00 17.53 -0.78
C ALA A 80 -14.47 18.74 0.01
N VAL A 81 -13.67 19.16 1.01
CA VAL A 81 -13.92 20.31 1.87
C VAL A 81 -12.61 21.02 2.13
N GLU A 82 -12.56 22.32 1.86
CA GLU A 82 -11.42 23.17 2.23
C GLU A 82 -11.45 23.49 3.73
N GLY A 83 -10.30 23.39 4.38
CA GLY A 83 -10.11 23.68 5.80
C GLY A 83 -9.22 24.89 6.04
N LYS A 84 -9.13 25.34 7.29
CA LYS A 84 -8.40 26.56 7.68
C LYS A 84 -7.30 26.30 8.72
N ASN A 85 -7.33 25.16 9.42
CA ASN A 85 -6.42 24.87 10.53
C ASN A 85 -5.16 24.08 10.13
N GLY A 86 -5.00 23.77 8.83
CA GLY A 86 -3.87 23.04 8.30
C GLY A 86 -3.91 21.51 8.55
N PHE A 87 -4.92 21.00 9.23
CA PHE A 87 -5.17 19.56 9.34
C PHE A 87 -5.77 19.03 8.04
N ILE A 88 -5.42 17.79 7.70
CA ILE A 88 -6.02 17.04 6.58
C ILE A 88 -6.61 15.76 7.12
N CYS A 89 -7.93 15.58 6.98
CA CYS A 89 -8.63 14.36 7.34
C CYS A 89 -9.00 13.58 6.06
N MET A 90 -8.82 12.26 6.10
CA MET A 90 -9.08 11.37 4.97
C MET A 90 -9.41 9.96 5.42
N VAL A 91 -9.90 9.15 4.49
CA VAL A 91 -10.08 7.70 4.71
C VAL A 91 -9.06 6.95 3.86
N GLU A 92 -8.08 6.36 4.50
CA GLU A 92 -7.10 5.51 3.84
C GLU A 92 -7.70 4.17 3.42
N ARG A 93 -7.08 3.52 2.45
CA ARG A 93 -7.48 2.24 1.88
C ARG A 93 -6.48 1.14 2.22
N GLY A 94 -6.84 -0.10 1.96
CA GLY A 94 -6.01 -1.26 2.26
C GLY A 94 -4.58 -1.18 1.75
N TRP A 95 -4.35 -0.51 0.61
CA TRP A 95 -3.00 -0.33 0.08
C TRP A 95 -2.10 0.58 0.91
N MET A 96 -2.59 1.23 1.96
CA MET A 96 -1.74 1.93 2.93
C MET A 96 -1.18 1.01 4.02
N ASN A 97 -1.70 -0.20 4.16
CA ASN A 97 -1.11 -1.23 5.02
C ASN A 97 0.30 -1.65 4.56
N SER A 98 0.97 -2.44 5.41
CA SER A 98 2.21 -3.12 5.03
C SER A 98 2.04 -3.89 3.72
N PHE A 99 3.07 -3.92 2.87
CA PHE A 99 3.07 -4.68 1.63
C PHE A 99 2.86 -6.19 1.84
N ASN A 100 3.15 -6.69 3.04
CA ASN A 100 2.95 -8.10 3.39
C ASN A 100 1.57 -8.38 3.98
N SER A 101 0.73 -7.35 4.19
CA SER A 101 -0.62 -7.53 4.70
C SER A 101 -1.50 -8.27 3.70
N SER A 102 -2.32 -9.22 4.21
CA SER A 102 -3.40 -9.85 3.46
C SER A 102 -4.51 -8.87 3.09
N GLU A 103 -4.64 -7.77 3.85
CA GLU A 103 -5.62 -6.70 3.64
C GLU A 103 -5.15 -5.61 2.65
N PHE A 104 -3.94 -5.75 2.07
CA PHE A 104 -3.38 -4.74 1.18
C PHE A 104 -4.31 -4.37 0.01
N TRP A 105 -4.93 -5.36 -0.61
CA TRP A 105 -5.88 -5.17 -1.71
C TRP A 105 -7.35 -5.28 -1.26
N SER A 106 -7.61 -5.25 0.06
CA SER A 106 -8.97 -5.33 0.58
C SER A 106 -9.79 -4.10 0.20
N PRO A 107 -10.90 -4.26 -0.54
CA PRO A 107 -11.80 -3.15 -0.83
C PRO A 107 -12.66 -2.75 0.37
N LYS A 108 -12.56 -3.47 1.49
CA LYS A 108 -13.33 -3.21 2.72
C LYS A 108 -12.56 -2.36 3.72
N THR A 109 -11.23 -2.31 3.61
CA THR A 109 -10.40 -1.54 4.56
C THR A 109 -10.69 -0.05 4.42
N ARG A 110 -11.00 0.57 5.56
CA ARG A 110 -11.28 1.99 5.74
C ARG A 110 -10.59 2.47 7.01
N GLY A 111 -9.50 3.23 6.87
CA GLY A 111 -8.77 3.84 7.97
C GLY A 111 -9.04 5.34 7.99
N ALA A 112 -9.85 5.83 8.95
CA ALA A 112 -10.07 7.25 9.10
C ALA A 112 -8.90 7.87 9.84
N GLU A 113 -8.25 8.88 9.24
CA GLU A 113 -7.09 9.55 9.80
C GLU A 113 -7.18 11.07 9.61
N CYS A 114 -6.71 11.81 10.63
CA CYS A 114 -6.52 13.25 10.55
C CYS A 114 -5.06 13.58 10.85
N PHE A 115 -4.38 14.10 9.87
CA PHE A 115 -2.98 14.50 9.95
C PHE A 115 -2.86 15.95 10.41
N ASN A 116 -2.05 16.20 11.43
CA ASN A 116 -1.71 17.55 11.82
C ASN A 116 -0.86 18.26 10.73
N PRO A 117 -0.66 19.59 10.78
CA PRO A 117 0.06 20.31 9.71
C PRO A 117 1.46 19.76 9.39
N ALA A 118 2.17 19.20 10.37
CA ALA A 118 3.48 18.60 10.13
C ALA A 118 3.37 17.28 9.37
N ALA A 119 2.50 16.38 9.82
CA ALA A 119 2.23 15.10 9.16
C ALA A 119 1.57 15.29 7.78
N ALA A 120 0.69 16.29 7.64
CA ALA A 120 0.07 16.63 6.36
C ALA A 120 1.11 16.95 5.27
N ARG A 121 2.23 17.59 5.63
CA ARG A 121 3.33 17.88 4.68
C ARG A 121 4.21 16.68 4.34
N THR A 122 4.22 15.65 5.16
CA THR A 122 5.14 14.51 5.02
C THR A 122 4.41 13.22 4.64
N VAL A 123 3.31 12.91 5.31
CA VAL A 123 2.56 11.65 5.14
C VAL A 123 1.58 11.74 3.96
N VAL A 124 0.80 12.81 3.85
CA VAL A 124 -0.23 12.92 2.81
C VAL A 124 0.36 12.85 1.38
N PRO A 125 1.51 13.50 1.06
CA PRO A 125 2.14 13.32 -0.25
C PRO A 125 2.56 11.86 -0.52
N TYR A 126 2.96 11.11 0.51
CA TYR A 126 3.27 9.69 0.38
C TYR A 126 2.01 8.87 0.10
N THR A 127 0.90 9.14 0.81
CA THR A 127 -0.40 8.51 0.58
C THR A 127 -0.88 8.75 -0.85
N TYR A 128 -0.76 9.97 -1.36
CA TYR A 128 -1.11 10.32 -2.74
C TYR A 128 -0.23 9.60 -3.76
N PHE A 129 1.09 9.57 -3.53
CA PHE A 129 2.01 8.88 -4.41
C PHE A 129 1.72 7.38 -4.47
N ARG A 130 1.49 6.75 -3.32
CA ARG A 130 1.16 5.33 -3.22
C ARG A 130 -0.16 5.01 -3.93
N THR A 131 -1.18 5.84 -3.73
CA THR A 131 -2.47 5.73 -4.42
C THR A 131 -2.30 5.87 -5.94
N LYS A 132 -1.49 6.81 -6.42
CA LYS A 132 -1.18 6.98 -7.84
C LYS A 132 -0.56 5.72 -8.44
N LEU A 133 0.36 5.07 -7.73
CA LEU A 133 0.96 3.80 -8.19
C LEU A 133 -0.08 2.69 -8.29
N VAL A 134 -0.99 2.60 -7.32
CA VAL A 134 -2.10 1.64 -7.32
C VAL A 134 -3.00 1.86 -8.53
N LEU A 135 -3.43 3.10 -8.77
CA LEU A 135 -4.30 3.45 -9.91
C LEU A 135 -3.62 3.25 -11.26
N ALA A 136 -2.28 3.30 -11.30
CA ALA A 136 -1.48 2.95 -12.47
C ALA A 136 -1.31 1.42 -12.66
N GLY A 137 -2.00 0.60 -11.86
CA GLY A 137 -1.94 -0.87 -11.96
C GLY A 137 -0.62 -1.49 -11.52
N LYS A 138 0.20 -0.78 -10.73
CA LYS A 138 1.49 -1.29 -10.27
C LYS A 138 1.34 -2.44 -9.28
N SER A 139 2.10 -3.50 -9.49
CA SER A 139 2.24 -4.60 -8.52
C SER A 139 2.90 -4.11 -7.23
N LYS A 140 2.74 -4.87 -6.14
CA LYS A 140 3.42 -4.57 -4.86
C LYS A 140 4.94 -4.43 -5.00
N ALA A 141 5.57 -5.23 -5.86
CA ALA A 141 7.02 -5.18 -6.12
C ALA A 141 7.41 -3.88 -6.84
N GLU A 142 6.69 -3.52 -7.90
CA GLU A 142 6.92 -2.26 -8.63
C GLU A 142 6.65 -1.03 -7.77
N MET A 143 5.65 -1.08 -6.89
CA MET A 143 5.38 -0.01 -5.95
C MET A 143 6.54 0.18 -4.97
N LYS A 144 7.08 -0.90 -4.40
CA LYS A 144 8.25 -0.85 -3.50
C LYS A 144 9.44 -0.20 -4.19
N GLU A 145 9.76 -0.61 -5.42
CA GLU A 145 10.88 -0.07 -6.17
C GLU A 145 10.67 1.40 -6.55
N SER A 146 9.45 1.77 -6.96
CA SER A 146 9.11 3.17 -7.26
C SER A 146 9.24 4.07 -6.05
N ILE A 147 8.80 3.60 -4.88
CA ILE A 147 8.91 4.34 -3.61
C ILE A 147 10.38 4.49 -3.21
N LYS A 148 11.17 3.41 -3.27
CA LYS A 148 12.60 3.44 -2.99
C LYS A 148 13.31 4.46 -3.86
N THR A 149 13.11 4.41 -5.18
CA THR A 149 13.68 5.35 -6.14
C THR A 149 13.29 6.81 -5.84
N ALA A 150 12.03 7.06 -5.48
CA ALA A 150 11.56 8.40 -5.14
C ALA A 150 12.22 8.93 -3.86
N MET A 151 12.41 8.08 -2.86
CA MET A 151 13.09 8.44 -1.60
C MET A 151 14.57 8.74 -1.84
N GLU A 152 15.28 7.90 -2.61
CA GLU A 152 16.69 8.11 -2.97
C GLU A 152 16.90 9.44 -3.71
N LYS A 153 16.03 9.75 -4.69
CA LYS A 153 16.05 11.04 -5.39
C LYS A 153 15.81 12.22 -4.46
N LYS A 154 14.92 12.11 -3.48
CA LYS A 154 14.67 13.16 -2.48
C LYS A 154 15.90 13.40 -1.61
N ILE A 155 16.52 12.32 -1.11
CA ILE A 155 17.76 12.38 -0.30
C ILE A 155 18.91 12.99 -1.11
N ALA A 156 19.09 12.58 -2.36
CA ALA A 156 20.16 13.11 -3.22
C ALA A 156 19.98 14.63 -3.45
N ARG A 157 18.73 15.09 -3.67
CA ARG A 157 18.43 16.53 -3.84
C ARG A 157 18.68 17.35 -2.57
N SER A 158 18.38 16.83 -1.38
CA SER A 158 18.64 17.53 -0.12
C SER A 158 20.15 17.63 0.15
N ARG A 159 20.93 16.60 -0.12
CA ARG A 159 22.39 16.62 -0.01
C ARG A 159 23.03 17.63 -0.97
N GLY A 160 22.54 17.71 -2.22
CA GLY A 160 23.04 18.65 -3.23
C GLY A 160 22.75 20.13 -2.92
N ARG A 161 21.75 20.40 -2.05
CA ARG A 161 21.39 21.76 -1.61
C ARG A 161 22.04 22.20 -0.29
N GLY A 162 22.85 21.34 0.33
CA GLY A 162 23.45 21.64 1.64
C GLY A 162 22.46 21.66 2.80
N ASP A 163 21.20 21.26 2.56
CA ASP A 163 20.19 21.12 3.61
C ASP A 163 20.53 19.88 4.44
N VAL A 164 21.22 20.07 5.55
CA VAL A 164 21.47 19.02 6.53
C VAL A 164 20.12 18.61 7.11
N LEU A 165 19.57 17.52 6.60
CA LEU A 165 18.45 16.85 7.27
C LEU A 165 18.95 16.39 8.63
N HIS A 166 18.58 17.07 9.71
CA HIS A 166 18.63 16.53 11.04
C HIS A 166 17.70 15.32 11.07
N VAL A 167 18.27 14.15 10.79
CA VAL A 167 17.65 12.87 11.12
C VAL A 167 17.93 12.68 12.61
N GLU A 168 17.14 13.30 13.45
CA GLU A 168 17.09 12.92 14.85
C GLU A 168 16.52 11.49 14.90
N ARG A 169 17.37 10.62 15.41
CA ARG A 169 17.09 9.22 15.72
C ARG A 169 15.91 9.17 16.69
N CYS A 170 14.73 8.75 16.23
CA CYS A 170 13.76 8.09 17.09
C CYS A 170 14.22 6.64 17.26
N VAL A 171 15.15 6.41 18.22
CA VAL A 171 15.42 5.12 18.83
C VAL A 171 15.21 5.31 20.32
N SER A 172 14.06 4.87 20.79
CA SER A 172 13.82 4.42 22.15
C SER A 172 12.61 3.52 22.12
#